data_f5e49af762d250f112f6e5e5c979ad4b
#
_entry.id   f5e49af762d250f112f6e5e5c979ad4b
#
_cell.length_a   1.000
_cell.length_b   1.000
_cell.length_c   1.000
_cell.angle_alpha   90.00
_cell.angle_beta   90.00
_cell.angle_gamma   90.00
#
_symmetry.space_group_name_H-M   'P 1'
#
loop_
_entity.id
_entity.type
_entity.pdbx_description
1 polymer ?
#
loop_
_entity_poly.entity_id
_entity_poly.type
_entity_poly.pdbx_seq_one_letter_code
_entity_poly.pdbx_strand_id
1 'polypeptide(L)'
;IDPILFGSSLLLYMGFPLSIWLIKKIGNENFEIISLPFLWTAWDYLQAQYTALTMTIAMLGIPLGNSDFLGLAGFGGVIGLTFFTAAVNAFFTGLFLRRDDRRQLKTGIIAISAVFAIGWLISHLVIENNKNDYFSKEKILNVEIISATEVRHDFSDQLSFLPISEEADLLVVPENLYKSDLENSEKIIDFYGKTAVDLDIALSAVALRRESGRAYKSSFLFSRYGKIADIYDKKHLTITSEYWPFGDWRPFYFDSYLE
;
A
#
# COMPACT_ATOMS: atom_id res chain seq x y z
N ILE A 1 7.63 8.81 22.46
CA ILE A 1 8.19 9.20 21.18
C ILE A 1 9.54 9.73 21.47
N ASP A 2 10.44 9.29 20.61
CA ASP A 2 11.63 10.09 20.40
C ASP A 2 11.15 11.47 19.91
N PRO A 3 11.35 12.56 20.69
CA PRO A 3 10.94 13.91 20.27
C PRO A 3 11.55 14.30 18.93
N ILE A 4 12.66 13.67 18.55
CA ILE A 4 13.36 13.84 17.29
C ILE A 4 12.51 13.26 16.13
N LEU A 5 11.89 12.09 16.29
CA LEU A 5 11.04 11.49 15.26
C LEU A 5 9.75 12.29 15.05
N PHE A 6 9.15 12.79 16.13
CA PHE A 6 7.96 13.66 16.01
C PHE A 6 8.33 15.02 15.40
N GLY A 7 9.40 15.63 15.88
CA GLY A 7 9.91 16.89 15.32
C GLY A 7 10.28 16.77 13.84
N SER A 8 10.91 15.67 13.44
CA SER A 8 11.26 15.41 12.02
C SER A 8 10.02 15.24 11.16
N SER A 9 8.98 14.55 11.64
CA SER A 9 7.71 14.41 10.92
C SER A 9 7.03 15.78 10.76
N LEU A 10 6.97 16.58 11.82
CA LEU A 10 6.39 17.92 11.78
C LEU A 10 7.16 18.84 10.80
N LEU A 11 8.50 18.80 10.81
CA LEU A 11 9.34 19.55 9.89
C LEU A 11 9.11 19.11 8.44
N LEU A 12 8.92 17.81 8.18
CA LEU A 12 8.56 17.33 6.86
C LEU A 12 7.19 17.89 6.42
N TYR A 13 6.17 17.87 7.27
CA TYR A 13 4.86 18.44 6.93
C TYR A 13 4.90 19.96 6.70
N MET A 14 5.75 20.68 7.38
CA MET A 14 5.98 22.11 7.12
C MET A 14 6.89 22.34 5.91
N GLY A 15 7.74 21.40 5.59
CA GLY A 15 8.71 21.50 4.50
C GLY A 15 8.07 21.63 3.12
N PHE A 16 6.92 20.98 2.88
CA PHE A 16 6.22 21.06 1.60
C PHE A 16 5.69 22.47 1.28
N PRO A 17 4.90 23.12 2.15
CA PRO A 17 4.49 24.52 1.94
C PRO A 17 5.67 25.47 1.84
N LEU A 18 6.73 25.27 2.63
CA LEU A 18 7.93 26.07 2.59
C LEU A 18 8.65 25.93 1.24
N SER A 19 8.75 24.73 0.70
CA SER A 19 9.35 24.47 -0.59
C SER A 19 8.56 25.13 -1.73
N ILE A 20 7.24 25.11 -1.69
CA ILE A 20 6.38 25.83 -2.64
C ILE A 20 6.63 27.33 -2.53
N TRP A 21 6.70 27.86 -1.31
CA TRP A 21 6.97 29.28 -1.09
C TRP A 21 8.35 29.70 -1.63
N LEU A 22 9.40 28.89 -1.42
CA LEU A 22 10.74 29.15 -1.95
C LEU A 22 10.75 29.11 -3.48
N ILE A 23 10.10 28.14 -4.10
CA ILE A 23 9.98 28.04 -5.56
C ILE A 23 9.31 29.31 -6.12
N LYS A 24 8.23 29.78 -5.50
CA LYS A 24 7.57 31.05 -5.88
C LYS A 24 8.43 32.24 -5.74
N LYS A 25 9.33 32.28 -4.76
CA LYS A 25 10.23 33.42 -4.53
C LYS A 25 11.41 33.46 -5.51
N ILE A 26 11.86 32.29 -5.97
CA ILE A 26 13.09 32.17 -6.79
C ILE A 26 12.73 32.02 -8.27
N GLY A 27 11.62 31.40 -8.60
CA GLY A 27 11.22 31.02 -9.94
C GLY A 27 10.26 32.01 -10.60
N ASN A 28 9.99 31.72 -11.85
CA ASN A 28 8.86 32.28 -12.58
C ASN A 28 7.73 31.23 -12.64
N GLU A 29 6.56 31.62 -13.13
CA GLU A 29 5.38 30.79 -13.23
C GLU A 29 5.64 29.44 -13.96
N ASN A 30 6.46 29.42 -15.00
CA ASN A 30 6.84 28.21 -15.71
C ASN A 30 7.66 27.28 -14.83
N PHE A 31 8.61 27.83 -14.08
CA PHE A 31 9.45 27.05 -13.17
C PHE A 31 8.61 26.46 -12.02
N GLU A 32 7.64 27.21 -11.50
CA GLU A 32 6.71 26.72 -10.49
C GLU A 32 5.95 25.49 -11.00
N ILE A 33 5.33 25.57 -12.18
CA ILE A 33 4.54 24.49 -12.76
C ILE A 33 5.41 23.24 -13.02
N ILE A 34 6.60 23.42 -13.58
CA ILE A 34 7.51 22.30 -13.91
C ILE A 34 8.05 21.63 -12.64
N SER A 35 8.29 22.37 -11.57
CA SER A 35 8.85 21.82 -10.33
C SER A 35 7.83 21.07 -9.46
N LEU A 36 6.53 21.34 -9.59
CA LEU A 36 5.48 20.73 -8.77
C LEU A 36 5.47 19.20 -8.81
N PRO A 37 5.59 18.51 -9.96
CA PRO A 37 5.62 17.04 -10.00
C PRO A 37 6.79 16.45 -9.21
N PHE A 38 7.98 17.04 -9.36
CA PHE A 38 9.18 16.60 -8.64
C PHE A 38 9.04 16.82 -7.13
N LEU A 39 8.54 18.00 -6.76
CA LEU A 39 8.34 18.34 -5.35
C LEU A 39 7.32 17.43 -4.69
N TRP A 40 6.18 17.18 -5.33
CA TRP A 40 5.14 16.30 -4.81
C TRP A 40 5.64 14.85 -4.68
N THR A 41 6.32 14.37 -5.70
CA THR A 41 6.87 13.02 -5.69
C THR A 41 7.94 12.83 -4.60
N ALA A 42 8.84 13.82 -4.47
CA ALA A 42 9.83 13.81 -3.38
C ALA A 42 9.17 13.85 -2.00
N TRP A 43 8.09 14.61 -1.86
CA TRP A 43 7.30 14.67 -0.63
C TRP A 43 6.65 13.32 -0.31
N ASP A 44 5.93 12.71 -1.24
CA ASP A 44 5.31 11.39 -1.06
C ASP A 44 6.37 10.33 -0.70
N TYR A 45 7.53 10.37 -1.37
CA TYR A 45 8.64 9.47 -1.05
C TYR A 45 9.19 9.68 0.36
N LEU A 46 9.48 10.91 0.74
CA LEU A 46 9.99 11.22 2.08
C LEU A 46 8.97 10.86 3.16
N GLN A 47 7.70 11.12 2.90
CA GLN A 47 6.61 10.77 3.81
C GLN A 47 6.50 9.25 4.01
N ALA A 48 6.63 8.48 2.92
CA ALA A 48 6.56 7.02 2.98
C ALA A 48 7.77 6.39 3.70
N GLN A 49 8.94 7.00 3.64
CA GLN A 49 10.19 6.43 4.17
C GLN A 49 10.55 6.92 5.57
N TYR A 50 10.28 8.18 5.87
CA TYR A 50 10.92 8.86 7.01
C TYR A 50 9.95 9.46 8.03
N THR A 51 8.64 9.34 7.82
CA THR A 51 7.70 9.86 8.83
C THR A 51 7.19 8.76 9.74
N ALA A 52 7.05 9.09 11.03
CA ALA A 52 6.36 8.25 11.98
C ALA A 52 4.85 8.12 11.65
N LEU A 53 4.32 9.03 10.85
CA LEU A 53 2.92 9.08 10.39
C LEU A 53 2.80 8.64 8.93
N THR A 54 3.43 7.52 8.56
CA THR A 54 3.39 6.99 7.18
C THR A 54 1.97 6.67 6.74
N MET A 55 1.38 7.58 5.98
CA MET A 55 0.09 7.36 5.29
C MET A 55 0.32 7.03 3.83
N THR A 56 0.94 5.90 3.55
CA THR A 56 1.21 5.44 2.18
C THR A 56 -0.05 5.26 1.35
N ILE A 57 -1.20 5.03 2.01
CA ILE A 57 -2.52 4.94 1.35
C ILE A 57 -2.99 6.27 0.75
N ALA A 58 -2.40 7.40 1.15
CA ALA A 58 -2.74 8.73 0.65
C ALA A 58 -1.84 9.19 -0.53
N MET A 59 -0.94 8.33 -1.02
CA MET A 59 -0.08 8.69 -2.15
C MET A 59 -0.88 8.93 -3.43
N LEU A 60 -0.54 10.00 -4.14
CA LEU A 60 -1.27 10.45 -5.33
C LEU A 60 -1.31 9.41 -6.47
N GLY A 61 -0.36 8.49 -6.51
CA GLY A 61 -0.28 7.43 -7.52
C GLY A 61 -1.20 6.23 -7.28
N ILE A 62 -1.69 6.01 -6.05
CA ILE A 62 -2.49 4.82 -5.70
C ILE A 62 -3.76 4.66 -6.54
N PRO A 63 -4.56 5.71 -6.80
CA PRO A 63 -5.76 5.58 -7.63
C PRO A 63 -5.50 5.03 -9.04
N LEU A 64 -4.29 5.19 -9.57
CA LEU A 64 -3.92 4.63 -10.88
C LEU A 64 -3.67 3.12 -10.86
N GLY A 65 -3.59 2.50 -9.68
CA GLY A 65 -3.40 1.06 -9.53
C GLY A 65 -4.50 0.20 -10.16
N ASN A 66 -5.70 0.76 -10.32
CA ASN A 66 -6.84 0.12 -10.99
C ASN A 66 -7.13 0.71 -12.38
N SER A 67 -6.13 1.29 -13.02
CA SER A 67 -6.29 1.92 -14.34
C SER A 67 -5.35 1.30 -15.39
N ASP A 68 -5.61 1.63 -16.65
CA ASP A 68 -4.75 1.23 -17.78
C ASP A 68 -3.32 1.80 -17.69
N PHE A 69 -3.05 2.68 -16.72
CA PHE A 69 -1.73 3.24 -16.45
C PHE A 69 -0.91 2.45 -15.43
N LEU A 70 -1.46 1.35 -14.89
CA LEU A 70 -0.76 0.51 -13.90
C LEU A 70 0.63 0.06 -14.37
N GLY A 71 0.80 -0.23 -15.66
CA GLY A 71 2.09 -0.66 -16.23
C GLY A 71 3.22 0.35 -16.03
N LEU A 72 2.90 1.65 -15.86
CA LEU A 72 3.91 2.66 -15.52
C LEU A 72 4.57 2.41 -14.17
N ALA A 73 3.92 1.66 -13.27
CA ALA A 73 4.51 1.25 -12.00
C ALA A 73 5.74 0.36 -12.19
N GLY A 74 5.89 -0.32 -13.34
CA GLY A 74 7.08 -1.10 -13.67
C GLY A 74 8.37 -0.29 -13.69
N PHE A 75 8.31 1.04 -13.86
CA PHE A 75 9.48 1.92 -13.90
C PHE A 75 9.85 2.57 -12.57
N GLY A 76 8.90 2.74 -11.67
CA GLY A 76 9.17 3.44 -10.41
C GLY A 76 8.18 3.14 -9.31
N GLY A 77 7.46 2.04 -9.41
CA GLY A 77 6.44 1.67 -8.44
C GLY A 77 5.34 2.73 -8.33
N VAL A 78 4.74 2.78 -7.16
CA VAL A 78 3.70 3.78 -6.83
C VAL A 78 4.23 5.22 -6.89
N ILE A 79 5.51 5.41 -6.64
CA ILE A 79 6.18 6.73 -6.74
C ILE A 79 6.21 7.23 -8.19
N GLY A 80 6.47 6.34 -9.15
CA GLY A 80 6.38 6.66 -10.57
C GLY A 80 4.96 7.07 -10.99
N LEU A 81 3.95 6.38 -10.49
CA LEU A 81 2.54 6.75 -10.69
C LEU A 81 2.21 8.11 -10.06
N THR A 82 2.73 8.40 -8.86
CA THR A 82 2.61 9.71 -8.22
C THR A 82 3.19 10.82 -9.10
N PHE A 83 4.41 10.61 -9.62
CA PHE A 83 5.02 11.58 -10.52
C PHE A 83 4.17 11.85 -11.77
N PHE A 84 3.69 10.80 -12.42
CA PHE A 84 2.83 10.91 -13.59
C PHE A 84 1.56 11.70 -13.28
N THR A 85 0.87 11.35 -12.20
CA THR A 85 -0.36 12.04 -11.76
C THR A 85 -0.10 13.51 -11.44
N ALA A 86 0.97 13.80 -10.71
CA ALA A 86 1.36 15.19 -10.38
C ALA A 86 1.74 16.00 -11.63
N ALA A 87 2.44 15.37 -12.58
CA ALA A 87 2.81 16.02 -13.85
C ALA A 87 1.58 16.37 -14.69
N VAL A 88 0.62 15.46 -14.78
CA VAL A 88 -0.65 15.69 -15.47
C VAL A 88 -1.41 16.84 -14.82
N ASN A 89 -1.53 16.88 -13.49
CA ASN A 89 -2.21 17.95 -12.77
C ASN A 89 -1.49 19.30 -12.93
N ALA A 90 -0.16 19.33 -12.84
CA ALA A 90 0.63 20.54 -13.06
C ALA A 90 0.45 21.09 -14.47
N PHE A 91 0.39 20.20 -15.45
CA PHE A 91 0.16 20.54 -16.84
C PHE A 91 -1.23 21.15 -17.07
N PHE A 92 -2.29 20.53 -16.51
CA PHE A 92 -3.64 21.10 -16.55
C PHE A 92 -3.72 22.48 -15.89
N THR A 93 -3.03 22.65 -14.76
CA THR A 93 -2.91 23.95 -14.10
C THR A 93 -2.28 24.98 -15.03
N GLY A 94 -1.17 24.63 -15.69
CA GLY A 94 -0.52 25.50 -16.67
C GLY A 94 -1.41 25.88 -17.84
N LEU A 95 -2.22 24.94 -18.35
CA LEU A 95 -3.22 25.22 -19.38
C LEU A 95 -4.32 26.17 -18.90
N PHE A 96 -4.81 25.95 -17.69
CA PHE A 96 -5.86 26.79 -17.10
C PHE A 96 -5.38 28.24 -16.90
N LEU A 97 -4.16 28.43 -16.45
CA LEU A 97 -3.58 29.76 -16.26
C LEU A 97 -3.37 30.50 -17.59
N ARG A 98 -3.18 29.77 -18.70
CA ARG A 98 -2.94 30.34 -20.04
C ARG A 98 -4.12 30.23 -20.99
N ARG A 99 -5.32 30.01 -20.45
CA ARG A 99 -6.54 29.77 -21.24
C ARG A 99 -6.90 30.90 -22.22
N ASP A 100 -6.44 32.12 -21.96
CA ASP A 100 -6.72 33.29 -22.81
C ASP A 100 -5.83 33.33 -24.06
N ASP A 101 -4.72 32.61 -24.11
CA ASP A 101 -3.86 32.44 -25.29
C ASP A 101 -4.28 31.17 -26.06
N ARG A 102 -5.11 31.36 -27.10
CA ARG A 102 -5.63 30.25 -27.92
C ARG A 102 -4.53 29.39 -28.55
N ARG A 103 -3.36 29.96 -28.87
CA ARG A 103 -2.26 29.20 -29.48
C ARG A 103 -1.61 28.29 -28.44
N GLN A 104 -1.29 28.83 -27.27
CA GLN A 104 -0.71 28.06 -26.17
C GLN A 104 -1.67 26.99 -25.69
N LEU A 105 -2.97 27.30 -25.59
CA LEU A 105 -3.99 26.34 -25.23
C LEU A 105 -4.05 25.14 -26.18
N LYS A 106 -4.09 25.39 -27.50
CA LYS A 106 -4.10 24.31 -28.51
C LYS A 106 -2.84 23.46 -28.43
N THR A 107 -1.65 24.08 -28.38
CA THR A 107 -0.38 23.37 -28.28
C THR A 107 -0.33 22.54 -26.99
N GLY A 108 -0.82 23.07 -25.89
CA GLY A 108 -0.88 22.38 -24.62
C GLY A 108 -1.83 21.19 -24.65
N ILE A 109 -3.03 21.32 -25.22
CA ILE A 109 -3.98 20.20 -25.34
C ILE A 109 -3.33 19.07 -26.16
N ILE A 110 -2.66 19.39 -27.28
CA ILE A 110 -1.96 18.38 -28.08
C ILE A 110 -0.86 17.70 -27.25
N ALA A 111 -0.07 18.45 -26.51
CA ALA A 111 1.01 17.92 -25.68
C ALA A 111 0.48 16.99 -24.57
N ILE A 112 -0.60 17.36 -23.89
CA ILE A 112 -1.18 16.49 -22.84
C ILE A 112 -1.78 15.23 -23.43
N SER A 113 -2.46 15.33 -24.57
CA SER A 113 -3.00 14.17 -25.27
C SER A 113 -1.88 13.21 -25.69
N ALA A 114 -0.74 13.74 -26.14
CA ALA A 114 0.42 12.94 -26.48
C ALA A 114 1.02 12.26 -25.23
N VAL A 115 1.13 12.97 -24.10
CA VAL A 115 1.62 12.37 -22.84
C VAL A 115 0.71 11.24 -22.37
N PHE A 116 -0.61 11.42 -22.44
CA PHE A 116 -1.56 10.37 -22.10
C PHE A 116 -1.45 9.17 -23.05
N ALA A 117 -1.40 9.41 -24.35
CA ALA A 117 -1.30 8.34 -25.34
C ALA A 117 0.01 7.55 -25.21
N ILE A 118 1.14 8.24 -24.98
CA ILE A 118 2.44 7.60 -24.76
C ILE A 118 2.44 6.84 -23.42
N GLY A 119 1.94 7.44 -22.34
CA GLY A 119 1.84 6.79 -21.03
C GLY A 119 0.98 5.52 -21.09
N TRP A 120 -0.17 5.60 -21.77
CA TRP A 120 -1.05 4.44 -22.00
C TRP A 120 -0.35 3.36 -22.81
N LEU A 121 0.29 3.73 -23.92
CA LEU A 121 1.02 2.77 -24.78
C LEU A 121 2.14 2.06 -24.03
N ILE A 122 2.95 2.81 -23.27
CA ILE A 122 4.04 2.24 -22.47
C ILE A 122 3.46 1.30 -21.41
N SER A 123 2.40 1.72 -20.71
CA SER A 123 1.74 0.90 -19.69
C SER A 123 1.21 -0.41 -20.29
N HIS A 124 0.53 -0.32 -21.43
CA HIS A 124 0.00 -1.49 -22.13
C HIS A 124 1.11 -2.47 -22.55
N LEU A 125 2.20 -1.97 -23.12
CA LEU A 125 3.33 -2.80 -23.52
C LEU A 125 4.00 -3.49 -22.33
N VAL A 126 4.13 -2.81 -21.19
CA VAL A 126 4.69 -3.40 -19.96
C VAL A 126 3.78 -4.50 -19.44
N ILE A 127 2.47 -4.27 -19.39
CA ILE A 127 1.49 -5.26 -18.92
C ILE A 127 1.50 -6.49 -19.84
N GLU A 128 1.46 -6.30 -21.14
CA GLU A 128 1.46 -7.41 -22.10
C GLU A 128 2.77 -8.22 -22.08
N ASN A 129 3.92 -7.56 -22.01
CA ASN A 129 5.20 -8.27 -21.87
C ASN A 129 5.26 -9.08 -20.57
N ASN A 130 4.80 -8.51 -19.47
CA ASN A 130 4.78 -9.23 -18.19
C ASN A 130 3.81 -10.42 -18.23
N LYS A 131 2.62 -10.28 -18.81
CA LYS A 131 1.70 -11.42 -18.99
C LYS A 131 2.38 -12.55 -19.76
N ASN A 132 3.02 -12.26 -20.88
CA ASN A 132 3.69 -13.27 -21.71
C ASN A 132 4.83 -13.96 -20.96
N ASP A 133 5.59 -13.26 -20.12
CA ASP A 133 6.67 -13.84 -19.31
C ASP A 133 6.14 -14.69 -18.14
N TYR A 134 5.11 -14.23 -17.45
CA TYR A 134 4.53 -14.95 -16.31
C TYR A 134 3.77 -16.21 -16.73
N PHE A 135 2.98 -16.15 -17.80
CA PHE A 135 2.17 -17.30 -18.24
C PHE A 135 2.94 -18.33 -19.08
N SER A 136 4.14 -18.00 -19.55
CA SER A 136 4.91 -18.90 -20.42
C SER A 136 5.84 -19.88 -19.70
N LYS A 137 6.14 -19.67 -18.42
CA LYS A 137 7.26 -20.37 -17.77
C LYS A 137 6.95 -21.11 -16.48
N GLU A 138 5.83 -20.92 -15.80
CA GLU A 138 5.67 -21.49 -14.46
C GLU A 138 4.26 -22.02 -14.15
N LYS A 139 4.22 -22.89 -13.14
CA LYS A 139 3.03 -23.42 -12.51
C LYS A 139 2.15 -22.26 -12.06
N ILE A 140 0.96 -22.14 -12.61
CA ILE A 140 -0.06 -21.21 -12.15
C ILE A 140 -0.48 -21.64 -10.75
N LEU A 141 -0.45 -20.71 -9.80
CA LEU A 141 -0.96 -20.90 -8.45
C LEU A 141 -2.36 -20.31 -8.39
N ASN A 142 -3.35 -21.13 -8.11
CA ASN A 142 -4.72 -20.68 -7.88
C ASN A 142 -4.87 -20.24 -6.44
N VAL A 143 -5.05 -18.92 -6.24
CA VAL A 143 -5.14 -18.32 -4.91
C VAL A 143 -6.57 -17.90 -4.64
N GLU A 144 -7.13 -18.35 -3.53
CA GLU A 144 -8.42 -17.94 -3.05
C GLU A 144 -8.26 -17.01 -1.83
N ILE A 145 -8.98 -15.90 -1.82
CA ILE A 145 -8.89 -14.89 -0.76
C ILE A 145 -10.26 -14.77 -0.09
N ILE A 146 -10.31 -14.98 1.22
CA ILE A 146 -11.54 -14.82 2.00
C ILE A 146 -11.83 -13.32 2.16
N SER A 147 -13.07 -12.90 1.91
CA SER A 147 -13.49 -11.53 2.19
C SER A 147 -13.78 -11.35 3.69
N ALA A 148 -13.19 -10.31 4.28
CA ALA A 148 -13.38 -9.98 5.70
C ALA A 148 -14.83 -9.54 6.06
N THR A 149 -15.68 -9.27 5.07
CA THR A 149 -17.07 -8.81 5.29
C THR A 149 -18.01 -9.93 5.76
N GLU A 150 -17.61 -11.17 5.66
CA GLU A 150 -18.48 -12.33 5.96
C GLU A 150 -18.18 -13.02 7.30
N VAL A 151 -17.17 -12.58 8.04
CA VAL A 151 -16.71 -13.29 9.23
C VAL A 151 -17.21 -12.64 10.52
N ARG A 152 -17.93 -13.44 11.32
CA ARG A 152 -18.40 -13.09 12.65
C ARG A 152 -17.40 -13.55 13.73
N HIS A 153 -17.51 -12.93 14.91
CA HIS A 153 -16.60 -13.03 16.06
C HIS A 153 -16.38 -14.43 16.67
N ASP A 154 -16.92 -15.52 16.14
CA ASP A 154 -16.81 -16.84 16.71
C ASP A 154 -15.95 -17.76 15.87
N PHE A 155 -14.89 -18.28 16.50
CA PHE A 155 -13.79 -19.02 15.87
C PHE A 155 -14.14 -20.41 15.36
N SER A 156 -15.26 -20.97 15.82
CA SER A 156 -15.30 -22.42 15.88
C SER A 156 -15.60 -23.13 14.58
N ASP A 157 -16.32 -22.53 13.61
CA ASP A 157 -16.85 -23.36 12.53
C ASP A 157 -16.90 -22.73 11.13
N GLN A 158 -16.38 -21.52 10.92
CA GLN A 158 -16.74 -20.77 9.70
C GLN A 158 -15.82 -20.98 8.48
N LEU A 159 -14.56 -21.36 8.65
CA LEU A 159 -13.67 -21.55 7.50
C LEU A 159 -13.92 -22.84 6.75
N SER A 160 -14.37 -23.89 7.44
CA SER A 160 -14.71 -25.20 6.84
C SER A 160 -15.99 -25.20 6.01
N PHE A 161 -16.84 -24.17 6.15
CA PHE A 161 -18.09 -24.02 5.38
C PHE A 161 -17.98 -23.06 4.19
N LEU A 162 -16.81 -22.43 3.99
CA LEU A 162 -16.62 -21.57 2.83
C LEU A 162 -16.56 -22.42 1.56
N PRO A 163 -17.23 -22.00 0.50
CA PRO A 163 -17.13 -22.66 -0.80
C PRO A 163 -15.74 -22.36 -1.40
N ILE A 164 -14.75 -23.13 -0.98
CA ILE A 164 -13.38 -23.03 -1.52
C ILE A 164 -13.35 -23.88 -2.78
N SER A 165 -12.77 -23.34 -3.84
CA SER A 165 -12.59 -24.05 -5.09
C SER A 165 -11.68 -25.26 -4.90
N GLU A 166 -12.07 -26.42 -5.45
CA GLU A 166 -11.23 -27.65 -5.46
C GLU A 166 -9.90 -27.44 -6.21
N GLU A 167 -9.83 -26.40 -7.07
CA GLU A 167 -8.63 -26.04 -7.82
C GLU A 167 -7.70 -25.08 -7.06
N ALA A 168 -8.07 -24.62 -5.86
CA ALA A 168 -7.27 -23.69 -5.10
C ALA A 168 -6.01 -24.36 -4.53
N ASP A 169 -4.87 -23.75 -4.78
CA ASP A 169 -3.55 -24.18 -4.26
C ASP A 169 -3.22 -23.50 -2.93
N LEU A 170 -3.72 -22.29 -2.71
CA LEU A 170 -3.45 -21.45 -1.54
C LEU A 170 -4.71 -20.69 -1.11
N LEU A 171 -5.05 -20.80 0.17
CA LEU A 171 -6.07 -19.99 0.81
C LEU A 171 -5.41 -18.83 1.56
N VAL A 172 -5.83 -17.60 1.28
CA VAL A 172 -5.36 -16.40 1.97
C VAL A 172 -6.44 -15.86 2.89
N VAL A 173 -6.15 -15.84 4.18
CA VAL A 173 -7.00 -15.27 5.22
C VAL A 173 -6.50 -13.87 5.54
N PRO A 174 -7.29 -12.80 5.25
CA PRO A 174 -6.84 -11.44 5.44
C PRO A 174 -6.68 -11.10 6.92
N GLU A 175 -5.93 -10.03 7.15
CA GLU A 175 -5.77 -9.41 8.46
C GLU A 175 -7.14 -9.00 9.05
N ASN A 176 -7.29 -9.14 10.37
CA ASN A 176 -8.50 -8.77 11.13
C ASN A 176 -9.73 -9.66 10.89
N LEU A 177 -9.57 -10.83 10.32
CA LEU A 177 -10.67 -11.79 10.25
C LEU A 177 -11.14 -12.18 11.66
N TYR A 178 -10.20 -12.32 12.59
CA TYR A 178 -10.46 -12.58 14.00
C TYR A 178 -9.82 -11.49 14.87
N LYS A 179 -10.53 -11.09 15.93
CA LYS A 179 -9.94 -10.24 16.96
C LYS A 179 -8.85 -11.06 17.67
N SER A 180 -7.63 -10.94 17.18
CA SER A 180 -6.47 -11.60 17.77
C SER A 180 -5.98 -10.76 18.94
N ASP A 181 -6.06 -11.30 20.14
CA ASP A 181 -5.32 -10.86 21.30
C ASP A 181 -4.12 -11.81 21.54
N LEU A 182 -3.16 -11.37 22.33
CA LEU A 182 -1.98 -12.18 22.62
C LEU A 182 -2.29 -13.42 23.48
N GLU A 183 -3.41 -13.44 24.19
CA GLU A 183 -3.83 -14.57 25.02
C GLU A 183 -4.38 -15.73 24.18
N ASN A 184 -5.01 -15.41 23.07
CA ASN A 184 -5.61 -16.39 22.17
C ASN A 184 -4.75 -16.71 20.94
N SER A 185 -3.59 -16.06 20.78
CA SER A 185 -2.77 -16.20 19.57
C SER A 185 -2.37 -17.64 19.24
N GLU A 186 -1.99 -18.45 20.24
CA GLU A 186 -1.63 -19.86 20.02
C GLU A 186 -2.82 -20.67 19.52
N LYS A 187 -4.01 -20.45 20.08
CA LYS A 187 -5.24 -21.14 19.66
C LYS A 187 -5.61 -20.76 18.22
N ILE A 188 -5.37 -19.52 17.83
CA ILE A 188 -5.61 -19.02 16.47
C ILE A 188 -4.65 -19.68 15.48
N ILE A 189 -3.38 -19.77 15.84
CA ILE A 189 -2.35 -20.42 15.03
C ILE A 189 -2.68 -21.91 14.86
N ASP A 190 -3.04 -22.59 15.94
CA ASP A 190 -3.47 -24.00 15.92
C ASP A 190 -4.74 -24.20 15.07
N PHE A 191 -5.69 -23.27 15.16
CA PHE A 191 -6.91 -23.29 14.35
C PHE A 191 -6.58 -23.19 12.85
N TYR A 192 -5.70 -22.27 12.44
CA TYR A 192 -5.30 -22.17 11.05
C TYR A 192 -4.54 -23.40 10.56
N GLY A 193 -3.69 -23.99 11.41
CA GLY A 193 -3.01 -25.24 11.09
C GLY A 193 -3.98 -26.39 10.87
N LYS A 194 -5.01 -26.55 11.71
CA LYS A 194 -6.08 -27.54 11.54
C LYS A 194 -6.89 -27.27 10.28
N THR A 195 -7.27 -26.02 10.04
CA THR A 195 -8.00 -25.62 8.83
C THR A 195 -7.25 -26.01 7.56
N ALA A 196 -5.93 -25.82 7.53
CA ALA A 196 -5.10 -26.20 6.39
C ALA A 196 -5.14 -27.73 6.13
N VAL A 197 -5.20 -28.54 7.21
CA VAL A 197 -5.35 -30.00 7.11
C VAL A 197 -6.74 -30.40 6.66
N ASP A 198 -7.78 -29.82 7.26
CA ASP A 198 -9.18 -30.18 7.00
C ASP A 198 -9.58 -29.87 5.55
N LEU A 199 -9.02 -28.80 4.98
CA LEU A 199 -9.26 -28.37 3.61
C LEU A 199 -8.23 -28.94 2.59
N ASP A 200 -7.21 -29.68 3.05
CA ASP A 200 -6.07 -30.17 2.24
C ASP A 200 -5.43 -29.10 1.35
N ILE A 201 -5.31 -27.86 1.86
CA ILE A 201 -4.81 -26.69 1.13
C ILE A 201 -3.70 -25.98 1.91
N ALA A 202 -2.74 -25.34 1.21
CA ALA A 202 -1.83 -24.40 1.87
C ALA A 202 -2.62 -23.16 2.32
N LEU A 203 -2.29 -22.61 3.49
CA LEU A 203 -3.02 -21.49 4.07
C LEU A 203 -2.06 -20.38 4.53
N SER A 204 -2.34 -19.15 4.14
CA SER A 204 -1.66 -17.96 4.65
C SER A 204 -2.62 -17.16 5.51
N ALA A 205 -2.23 -16.89 6.77
CA ALA A 205 -3.07 -16.16 7.72
C ALA A 205 -2.23 -15.22 8.59
N VAL A 206 -2.87 -14.18 9.13
CA VAL A 206 -2.24 -13.24 10.05
C VAL A 206 -2.69 -13.51 11.48
N ALA A 207 -1.72 -13.59 12.40
CA ALA A 207 -1.98 -13.69 13.83
C ALA A 207 -0.91 -12.93 14.62
N LEU A 208 -1.20 -12.68 15.91
CA LEU A 208 -0.20 -12.18 16.84
C LEU A 208 0.65 -13.35 17.35
N ARG A 209 1.93 -13.13 17.53
CA ARG A 209 2.83 -14.07 18.22
C ARG A 209 3.69 -13.36 19.24
N ARG A 210 4.15 -14.11 20.23
CA ARG A 210 5.10 -13.61 21.23
C ARG A 210 6.42 -14.35 21.09
N GLU A 211 7.50 -13.60 21.02
CA GLU A 211 8.84 -14.15 21.00
C GLU A 211 9.77 -13.28 21.82
N SER A 212 10.52 -13.89 22.73
CA SER A 212 11.48 -13.21 23.62
C SER A 212 10.88 -12.00 24.36
N GLY A 213 9.62 -12.12 24.82
CA GLY A 213 8.90 -11.07 25.53
C GLY A 213 8.36 -9.92 24.67
N ARG A 214 8.52 -10.02 23.33
CA ARG A 214 7.98 -9.03 22.39
C ARG A 214 6.80 -9.60 21.63
N ALA A 215 5.84 -8.74 21.34
CA ALA A 215 4.70 -9.07 20.48
C ALA A 215 5.00 -8.69 19.03
N TYR A 216 4.62 -9.57 18.11
CA TYR A 216 4.76 -9.40 16.67
C TYR A 216 3.41 -9.64 16.00
N LYS A 217 3.10 -8.83 15.00
CA LYS A 217 2.02 -9.14 14.05
C LYS A 217 2.65 -9.86 12.88
N SER A 218 2.27 -11.12 12.70
CA SER A 218 2.98 -12.02 11.78
C SER A 218 2.02 -12.68 10.81
N SER A 219 2.46 -12.81 9.57
CA SER A 219 1.82 -13.69 8.58
C SER A 219 2.47 -15.07 8.68
N PHE A 220 1.64 -16.08 8.82
CA PHE A 220 2.01 -17.49 8.88
C PHE A 220 1.64 -18.15 7.57
N LEU A 221 2.56 -18.92 7.00
CA LEU A 221 2.28 -19.81 5.90
C LEU A 221 2.20 -21.25 6.43
N PHE A 222 1.05 -21.85 6.34
CA PHE A 222 0.83 -23.26 6.70
C PHE A 222 0.87 -24.13 5.44
N SER A 223 1.56 -25.25 5.53
CA SER A 223 1.46 -26.32 4.54
C SER A 223 0.09 -27.01 4.68
N ARG A 224 -0.34 -27.75 3.65
CA ARG A 224 -1.55 -28.60 3.72
C ARG A 224 -1.54 -29.66 4.84
N TYR A 225 -0.38 -29.89 5.44
CA TYR A 225 -0.23 -30.78 6.61
C TYR A 225 -0.34 -30.06 7.95
N GLY A 226 -0.78 -28.80 7.96
CA GLY A 226 -0.94 -27.99 9.15
C GLY A 226 0.36 -27.50 9.79
N LYS A 227 1.51 -27.76 9.16
CA LYS A 227 2.81 -27.31 9.67
C LYS A 227 3.11 -25.89 9.19
N ILE A 228 3.61 -25.05 10.08
CA ILE A 228 4.14 -23.74 9.71
C ILE A 228 5.35 -23.96 8.80
N ALA A 229 5.22 -23.48 7.57
CA ALA A 229 6.26 -23.53 6.55
C ALA A 229 7.13 -22.27 6.60
N ASP A 230 6.54 -21.11 6.88
CA ASP A 230 7.26 -19.83 6.98
C ASP A 230 6.50 -18.84 7.87
N ILE A 231 7.22 -17.84 8.40
CA ILE A 231 6.67 -16.76 9.22
C ILE A 231 7.29 -15.43 8.76
N TYR A 232 6.45 -14.46 8.50
CA TYR A 232 6.87 -13.10 8.17
C TYR A 232 6.33 -12.09 9.18
N ASP A 233 7.20 -11.40 9.89
CA ASP A 233 6.84 -10.36 10.84
C ASP A 233 6.63 -9.02 10.14
N LYS A 234 5.51 -8.36 10.44
CA LYS A 234 5.21 -7.02 9.93
C LYS A 234 6.27 -6.03 10.40
N LYS A 235 7.02 -5.45 9.46
CA LYS A 235 8.13 -4.53 9.75
C LYS A 235 7.66 -3.11 10.06
N HIS A 236 6.57 -2.67 9.42
CA HIS A 236 6.03 -1.33 9.58
C HIS A 236 4.64 -1.41 10.21
N LEU A 237 4.58 -1.14 11.50
CA LEU A 237 3.34 -1.15 12.26
C LEU A 237 2.53 0.12 11.96
N THR A 238 1.21 -0.02 11.90
CA THR A 238 0.30 1.10 11.70
C THR A 238 0.18 1.90 12.99
N ILE A 239 0.48 3.20 12.90
CA ILE A 239 0.39 4.12 14.03
C ILE A 239 -1.07 4.23 14.48
N THR A 240 -1.26 4.38 15.78
CA THR A 240 -2.55 4.50 16.45
C THR A 240 -3.45 3.26 16.42
N SER A 241 -3.11 2.23 15.67
CA SER A 241 -3.83 0.94 15.71
C SER A 241 -2.97 -0.23 16.18
N GLU A 242 -1.70 -0.25 15.83
CA GLU A 242 -0.77 -1.33 16.17
C GLU A 242 0.40 -0.84 17.03
N TYR A 243 0.71 0.45 16.94
CA TYR A 243 1.81 1.07 17.64
C TYR A 243 1.42 2.47 18.12
N TRP A 244 1.72 2.76 19.40
CA TRP A 244 1.54 4.09 19.97
C TRP A 244 2.89 4.78 20.11
N PRO A 245 3.16 5.82 19.33
CA PRO A 245 4.49 6.41 19.30
C PRO A 245 4.75 7.44 20.41
N PHE A 246 3.77 7.75 21.29
CA PHE A 246 3.86 8.85 22.25
C PHE A 246 4.21 8.40 23.69
N GLY A 247 4.90 7.29 23.84
CA GLY A 247 5.34 6.76 25.13
C GLY A 247 4.17 6.41 26.04
N ASP A 248 4.28 6.75 27.31
CA ASP A 248 3.27 6.42 28.34
C ASP A 248 2.00 7.26 28.26
N TRP A 249 2.02 8.36 27.48
CA TRP A 249 0.80 9.15 27.28
C TRP A 249 -0.09 8.49 26.24
N ARG A 250 -1.23 7.93 26.69
CA ARG A 250 -2.19 7.24 25.82
C ARG A 250 -3.57 7.89 25.93
N PRO A 251 -4.26 8.14 24.82
CA PRO A 251 -5.67 8.50 24.88
C PRO A 251 -6.48 7.32 25.46
N PHE A 252 -7.52 7.62 26.22
CA PHE A 252 -8.37 6.63 26.88
C PHE A 252 -9.07 5.63 25.94
N TYR A 253 -9.11 5.93 24.66
CA TYR A 253 -9.67 5.06 23.60
C TYR A 253 -8.61 4.21 22.90
N PHE A 254 -7.34 4.35 23.28
CA PHE A 254 -6.26 3.58 22.67
C PHE A 254 -5.98 2.34 23.51
N ASP A 255 -6.41 1.21 22.98
CA ASP A 255 -6.06 -0.11 23.50
C ASP A 255 -4.98 -0.70 22.61
N SER A 256 -3.78 -0.88 23.13
CA SER A 256 -2.69 -1.42 22.34
C SER A 256 -2.82 -2.93 22.30
N TYR A 257 -2.94 -3.46 21.09
CA TYR A 257 -2.96 -4.91 20.87
C TYR A 257 -1.59 -5.57 21.05
N LEU A 258 -0.51 -4.79 21.21
CA LEU A 258 0.87 -5.24 21.18
C LEU A 258 1.60 -5.07 22.53
N GLU A 259 0.88 -4.94 23.64
CA GLU A 259 1.47 -4.94 24.97
C GLU A 259 1.65 -6.30 25.60
#